data_8ccf547f1be4d134b36069b0caa3b3b9
#
_entry.id   8ccf547f1be4d134b36069b0caa3b3b9
#
_cell.length_a   1.000
_cell.length_b   1.000
_cell.length_c   1.000
_cell.angle_alpha   90.00
_cell.angle_beta   90.00
_cell.angle_gamma   90.00
#
_symmetry.space_group_name_H-M   'P 1'
#
loop_
_entity.id
_entity.type
_entity.pdbx_description
1 polymer ?
#
loop_
_entity_poly.entity_id
_entity_poly.type
_entity_poly.pdbx_seq_one_letter_code
_entity_poly.pdbx_strand_id
1 'polypeptide(L)'
;PEAITARRAYFEMYKPAHAWASDILSLTLKSGEVPNVKNEEGRAGVWIAVFVSPSRKEARTFSYAVAGNGADLSKGMNVSDKQVWHGATPSAKAFVSSEFSVDSDAAYKAAAEKAAGWLKTHPNAKASMTLGNSSRFPGPVWYIMWGTSKNGYVAYVDAATGKVVTK
;
A
#
# COMPACT_ATOMS: atom_id res chain seq x y z
N PRO A 1 3.52 -1.74 20.50
CA PRO A 1 3.83 -0.95 19.31
C PRO A 1 2.56 -0.45 18.61
N GLU A 2 2.66 0.71 18.01
CA GLU A 2 1.54 1.35 17.33
C GLU A 2 1.65 1.16 15.81
N ALA A 3 0.51 1.07 15.14
CA ALA A 3 0.41 1.08 13.70
C ALA A 3 0.98 2.40 13.12
N ILE A 4 1.54 2.32 11.92
CA ILE A 4 2.19 3.46 11.26
C ILE A 4 1.59 3.71 9.87
N THR A 5 1.85 4.89 9.31
CA THR A 5 1.41 5.23 7.97
C THR A 5 2.27 4.54 6.90
N ALA A 6 1.72 4.49 5.69
CA ALA A 6 2.41 3.90 4.54
C ALA A 6 3.73 4.60 4.22
N ARG A 7 3.75 5.93 4.23
CA ARG A 7 4.98 6.67 3.90
C ARG A 7 6.06 6.47 4.95
N ARG A 8 5.69 6.36 6.22
CA ARG A 8 6.64 6.06 7.30
C ARG A 8 7.32 4.70 7.04
N ALA A 9 6.54 3.67 6.71
CA ALA A 9 7.07 2.35 6.38
C ALA A 9 7.85 2.36 5.06
N TYR A 10 7.32 3.05 4.05
CA TYR A 10 7.95 3.16 2.72
C TYR A 10 9.35 3.79 2.81
N PHE A 11 9.49 4.81 3.64
CA PHE A 11 10.79 5.44 3.89
C PHE A 11 11.83 4.43 4.38
N GLU A 12 11.42 3.54 5.29
CA GLU A 12 12.32 2.49 5.80
C GLU A 12 12.66 1.44 4.72
N MET A 13 11.70 1.13 3.84
CA MET A 13 11.89 0.11 2.80
C MET A 13 12.67 0.61 1.59
N TYR A 14 12.57 1.90 1.28
CA TYR A 14 13.16 2.47 0.06
C TYR A 14 14.69 2.32 0.03
N LYS A 15 15.36 2.59 1.14
CA LYS A 15 16.81 2.54 1.22
C LYS A 15 17.38 1.15 0.92
N PRO A 16 16.94 0.08 1.59
CA PRO A 16 17.43 -1.26 1.23
C PRO A 16 16.98 -1.71 -0.17
N ALA A 17 15.82 -1.28 -0.63
CA ALA A 17 15.39 -1.58 -1.99
C ALA A 17 16.31 -0.93 -3.02
N HIS A 18 16.67 0.34 -2.83
CA HIS A 18 17.60 1.06 -3.68
C HIS A 18 19.01 0.47 -3.63
N ALA A 19 19.43 -0.08 -2.49
CA ALA A 19 20.70 -0.79 -2.37
C ALA A 19 20.70 -2.10 -3.17
N TRP A 20 19.54 -2.76 -3.29
CA TRP A 20 19.40 -3.93 -4.13
C TRP A 20 19.50 -3.57 -5.62
N ALA A 21 18.83 -2.51 -6.05
CA ALA A 21 18.86 -2.07 -7.45
C ALA A 21 18.65 -0.55 -7.52
N SER A 22 19.59 0.14 -8.18
CA SER A 22 19.56 1.62 -8.23
C SER A 22 18.44 2.17 -9.10
N ASP A 23 17.89 1.38 -10.01
CA ASP A 23 16.82 1.77 -10.92
C ASP A 23 15.42 1.35 -10.46
N ILE A 24 15.24 1.14 -9.16
CA ILE A 24 13.96 0.66 -8.64
C ILE A 24 12.81 1.62 -8.94
N LEU A 25 11.68 1.00 -9.23
CA LEU A 25 10.39 1.67 -9.31
C LEU A 25 9.45 0.94 -8.36
N SER A 26 8.41 1.63 -7.91
CA SER A 26 7.37 1.03 -7.07
C SER A 26 6.31 0.38 -7.94
N LEU A 27 5.85 -0.81 -7.56
CA LEU A 27 4.74 -1.47 -8.25
C LEU A 27 3.47 -1.44 -7.40
N THR A 28 3.58 -1.82 -6.13
CA THR A 28 2.46 -1.80 -5.18
C THR A 28 2.96 -1.50 -3.77
N LEU A 29 2.05 -0.96 -2.96
CA LEU A 29 2.26 -0.77 -1.53
C LEU A 29 0.94 -1.07 -0.84
N LYS A 30 0.91 -2.05 0.05
CA LYS A 30 -0.34 -2.47 0.69
C LYS A 30 -0.20 -2.67 2.19
N SER A 31 -1.31 -2.44 2.90
CA SER A 31 -1.40 -2.69 4.32
C SER A 31 -1.54 -4.18 4.61
N GLY A 32 -1.02 -4.60 5.75
CA GLY A 32 -1.22 -5.93 6.28
C GLY A 32 -1.47 -5.88 7.78
N GLU A 33 -1.68 -7.02 8.39
CA GLU A 33 -1.98 -7.12 9.82
C GLU A 33 -0.89 -7.91 10.55
N VAL A 34 -0.62 -7.49 11.77
CA VAL A 34 0.22 -8.25 12.71
C VAL A 34 -0.55 -8.41 14.02
N PRO A 35 -0.32 -9.50 14.77
CA PRO A 35 -1.03 -9.72 16.03
C PRO A 35 -0.82 -8.58 17.01
N ASN A 36 -1.88 -8.24 17.75
CA ASN A 36 -1.87 -7.25 18.82
C ASN A 36 -1.56 -5.81 18.40
N VAL A 37 -1.63 -5.53 17.09
CA VAL A 37 -1.52 -4.18 16.56
C VAL A 37 -2.80 -3.87 15.79
N LYS A 38 -3.52 -2.84 16.23
CA LYS A 38 -4.76 -2.44 15.60
C LYS A 38 -4.49 -1.54 14.41
N ASN A 39 -4.95 -1.96 13.23
CA ASN A 39 -4.96 -1.11 12.03
C ASN A 39 -6.16 -0.17 12.11
N GLU A 40 -5.91 1.13 11.98
CA GLU A 40 -6.98 2.12 12.01
C GLU A 40 -6.53 3.43 11.35
N GLU A 41 -7.49 4.15 10.79
CA GLU A 41 -7.30 5.50 10.23
C GLU A 41 -6.12 5.61 9.25
N GLY A 42 -5.95 4.60 8.40
CA GLY A 42 -4.89 4.60 7.41
C GLY A 42 -3.53 4.19 7.95
N ARG A 43 -3.47 3.67 9.18
CA ARG A 43 -2.25 3.13 9.79
C ARG A 43 -2.35 1.62 9.89
N ALA A 44 -1.21 0.96 9.72
CA ALA A 44 -1.14 -0.50 9.75
C ALA A 44 0.09 -0.98 10.51
N GLY A 45 -0.01 -2.19 11.05
CA GLY A 45 1.10 -2.83 11.76
C GLY A 45 2.22 -3.30 10.84
N VAL A 46 1.91 -3.52 9.57
CA VAL A 46 2.88 -3.87 8.53
C VAL A 46 2.46 -3.27 7.19
N TRP A 47 3.44 -2.81 6.43
CA TRP A 47 3.27 -2.39 5.05
C TRP A 47 4.16 -3.23 4.16
N ILE A 48 3.62 -3.64 3.01
CA ILE A 48 4.26 -4.56 2.08
C ILE A 48 4.39 -3.86 0.73
N ALA A 49 5.62 -3.70 0.26
CA ALA A 49 5.91 -3.06 -1.00
C ALA A 49 6.53 -4.03 -1.99
N VAL A 50 6.09 -3.97 -3.23
CA VAL A 50 6.77 -4.63 -4.33
C VAL A 50 7.51 -3.56 -5.11
N PHE A 51 8.82 -3.71 -5.21
CA PHE A 51 9.67 -2.89 -6.07
C PHE A 51 10.10 -3.70 -7.28
N VAL A 52 10.28 -3.04 -8.40
CA VAL A 52 10.76 -3.67 -9.63
C VAL A 52 12.03 -2.98 -10.11
N SER A 53 12.92 -3.74 -10.72
CA SER A 53 14.11 -3.23 -11.39
C SER A 53 13.98 -3.54 -12.88
N PRO A 54 13.74 -2.53 -13.73
CA PRO A 54 13.66 -2.75 -15.18
C PRO A 54 14.93 -3.33 -15.77
N SER A 55 16.10 -2.85 -15.34
CA SER A 55 17.37 -3.32 -15.86
C SER A 55 17.67 -4.79 -15.52
N ARG A 56 17.23 -5.23 -14.34
CA ARG A 56 17.39 -6.62 -13.90
C ARG A 56 16.26 -7.52 -14.35
N LYS A 57 15.14 -6.95 -14.79
CA LYS A 57 13.89 -7.67 -15.07
C LYS A 57 13.45 -8.52 -13.87
N GLU A 58 13.55 -7.93 -12.70
CA GLU A 58 13.24 -8.57 -11.44
C GLU A 58 12.27 -7.72 -10.60
N ALA A 59 11.48 -8.40 -9.79
CA ALA A 59 10.64 -7.81 -8.75
C ALA A 59 11.07 -8.39 -7.40
N ARG A 60 10.93 -7.60 -6.35
CA ARG A 60 11.24 -8.02 -5.00
C ARG A 60 10.27 -7.41 -4.01
N THR A 61 9.82 -8.21 -3.05
CA THR A 61 8.89 -7.77 -2.02
C THR A 61 9.66 -7.42 -0.76
N PHE A 62 9.40 -6.21 -0.24
CA PHE A 62 9.91 -5.72 1.03
C PHE A 62 8.72 -5.47 1.94
N SER A 63 8.91 -5.68 3.23
CA SER A 63 7.90 -5.29 4.22
C SER A 63 8.57 -4.64 5.42
N TYR A 64 7.83 -3.76 6.06
CA TYR A 64 8.25 -3.13 7.30
C TYR A 64 7.14 -3.29 8.33
N ALA A 65 7.45 -3.97 9.43
CA ALA A 65 6.50 -4.33 10.46
C ALA A 65 6.88 -3.70 11.80
N VAL A 66 5.89 -3.16 12.52
CA VAL A 66 6.12 -2.60 13.86
C VAL A 66 6.26 -3.68 14.92
N ALA A 67 5.83 -4.89 14.59
CA ALA A 67 5.96 -6.08 15.44
C ALA A 67 5.99 -7.32 14.57
N GLY A 68 6.61 -8.39 15.05
CA GLY A 68 6.60 -9.68 14.37
C GLY A 68 5.29 -10.43 14.57
N ASN A 69 5.10 -11.51 13.80
CA ASN A 69 3.93 -12.39 13.93
C ASN A 69 4.26 -13.74 14.61
N GLY A 70 5.50 -13.90 15.07
CA GLY A 70 5.95 -15.15 15.70
C GLY A 70 6.25 -16.29 14.74
N ALA A 71 6.14 -16.06 13.44
CA ALA A 71 6.36 -17.08 12.41
C ALA A 71 7.33 -16.55 11.33
N ASP A 72 6.78 -16.11 10.20
CA ASP A 72 7.57 -15.72 9.02
C ASP A 72 7.84 -14.21 8.90
N LEU A 73 7.28 -13.40 9.78
CA LEU A 73 7.45 -11.95 9.77
C LEU A 73 8.15 -11.48 11.05
N SER A 74 9.28 -10.82 10.90
CA SER A 74 10.03 -10.22 12.00
C SER A 74 9.69 -8.74 12.13
N LYS A 75 9.85 -8.19 13.33
CA LYS A 75 9.80 -6.74 13.54
C LYS A 75 10.87 -6.08 12.68
N GLY A 76 10.54 -4.96 12.05
CA GLY A 76 11.43 -4.21 11.16
C GLY A 76 11.34 -4.70 9.72
N MET A 77 12.49 -4.70 9.05
CA MET A 77 12.58 -5.05 7.62
C MET A 77 12.54 -6.55 7.38
N ASN A 78 11.75 -6.94 6.38
CA ASN A 78 11.73 -8.29 5.83
C ASN A 78 11.85 -8.17 4.31
N VAL A 79 12.67 -9.05 3.71
CA VAL A 79 12.95 -9.01 2.27
C VAL A 79 12.75 -10.42 1.72
N SER A 80 11.98 -10.52 0.63
CA SER A 80 11.74 -11.80 -0.03
C SER A 80 12.80 -12.12 -1.07
N ASP A 81 12.74 -13.32 -1.62
CA ASP A 81 13.52 -13.68 -2.79
C ASP A 81 13.07 -12.88 -4.01
N LYS A 82 13.99 -12.74 -4.95
CA LYS A 82 13.72 -12.07 -6.22
C LYS A 82 12.83 -12.93 -7.10
N GLN A 83 11.96 -12.28 -7.87
CA GLN A 83 11.10 -12.91 -8.85
C GLN A 83 11.32 -12.25 -10.21
N VAL A 84 11.00 -12.97 -11.29
CA VAL A 84 11.05 -12.40 -12.63
C VAL A 84 9.92 -11.36 -12.77
N TRP A 85 10.25 -10.21 -13.35
CA TRP A 85 9.27 -9.19 -13.71
C TRP A 85 9.22 -9.05 -15.22
N HIS A 86 8.03 -9.23 -15.80
CA HIS A 86 7.82 -9.22 -17.24
C HIS A 86 7.45 -7.84 -17.81
N GLY A 87 7.56 -6.80 -17.01
CA GLY A 87 7.20 -5.44 -17.40
C GLY A 87 5.79 -5.04 -17.05
N ALA A 88 5.43 -3.80 -17.37
CA ALA A 88 4.13 -3.24 -17.05
C ALA A 88 3.00 -3.92 -17.81
N THR A 89 1.85 -4.00 -17.17
CA THR A 89 0.59 -4.44 -17.77
C THR A 89 -0.44 -3.32 -17.58
N PRO A 90 -1.60 -3.36 -18.27
CA PRO A 90 -2.64 -2.35 -18.05
C PRO A 90 -3.14 -2.26 -16.60
N SER A 91 -3.11 -3.37 -15.86
CA SER A 91 -3.56 -3.42 -14.47
C SER A 91 -2.45 -3.14 -13.44
N ALA A 92 -1.19 -3.18 -13.86
CA ALA A 92 -0.04 -3.03 -12.95
C ALA A 92 1.11 -2.30 -13.64
N LYS A 93 1.13 -0.99 -13.48
CA LYS A 93 2.19 -0.11 -13.98
C LYS A 93 3.07 0.33 -12.81
N ALA A 94 4.37 0.42 -13.07
CA ALA A 94 5.31 0.95 -12.08
C ALA A 94 5.17 2.48 -11.97
N PHE A 95 5.57 3.03 -10.83
CA PHE A 95 5.55 4.46 -10.58
C PHE A 95 6.75 4.86 -9.72
N VAL A 96 7.07 6.15 -9.71
CA VAL A 96 8.16 6.70 -8.89
C VAL A 96 7.61 7.26 -7.59
N SER A 97 8.46 7.34 -6.58
CA SER A 97 8.07 7.80 -5.24
C SER A 97 7.48 9.21 -5.22
N SER A 98 7.91 10.08 -6.14
CA SER A 98 7.38 11.45 -6.24
C SER A 98 5.93 11.52 -6.70
N GLU A 99 5.40 10.46 -7.31
CA GLU A 99 3.99 10.37 -7.72
C GLU A 99 3.07 9.97 -6.56
N PHE A 100 3.64 9.67 -5.42
CA PHE A 100 2.95 9.22 -4.22
C PHE A 100 3.20 10.25 -3.10
N SER A 101 2.55 11.41 -3.19
CA SER A 101 2.70 12.48 -2.19
C SER A 101 1.67 12.41 -1.05
N VAL A 102 0.52 11.79 -1.29
CA VAL A 102 -0.54 11.66 -0.30
C VAL A 102 -0.36 10.38 0.50
N ASP A 103 -0.18 10.52 1.82
CA ASP A 103 0.01 9.39 2.71
C ASP A 103 -1.31 8.65 2.97
N SER A 104 -1.20 7.46 3.52
CA SER A 104 -2.33 6.58 3.79
C SER A 104 -3.35 7.14 4.78
N ASP A 105 -2.93 7.94 5.74
CA ASP A 105 -3.86 8.55 6.70
C ASP A 105 -4.76 9.59 6.03
N ALA A 106 -4.19 10.47 5.22
CA ALA A 106 -4.97 11.45 4.45
C ALA A 106 -5.88 10.78 3.41
N ALA A 107 -5.37 9.74 2.73
CA ALA A 107 -6.16 8.97 1.79
C ALA A 107 -7.34 8.26 2.46
N TYR A 108 -7.09 7.65 3.62
CA TYR A 108 -8.14 7.01 4.41
C TYR A 108 -9.23 8.02 4.81
N LYS A 109 -8.83 9.19 5.28
CA LYS A 109 -9.78 10.23 5.70
C LYS A 109 -10.71 10.64 4.57
N ALA A 110 -10.16 10.89 3.39
CA ALA A 110 -10.96 11.24 2.20
C ALA A 110 -11.92 10.11 1.81
N ALA A 111 -11.44 8.88 1.82
CA ALA A 111 -12.25 7.70 1.52
C ALA A 111 -13.36 7.49 2.55
N ALA A 112 -13.06 7.65 3.84
CA ALA A 112 -14.02 7.48 4.93
C ALA A 112 -15.14 8.52 4.89
N GLU A 113 -14.83 9.75 4.46
CA GLU A 113 -15.86 10.79 4.27
C GLU A 113 -16.84 10.36 3.16
N LYS A 114 -16.34 9.82 2.06
CA LYS A 114 -17.18 9.29 0.98
C LYS A 114 -18.03 8.10 1.47
N ALA A 115 -17.42 7.22 2.26
CA ALA A 115 -18.05 5.98 2.73
C ALA A 115 -18.91 6.17 3.99
N ALA A 116 -19.07 7.41 4.49
CA ALA A 116 -19.65 7.68 5.80
C ALA A 116 -21.02 7.02 6.02
N GLY A 117 -21.89 7.05 5.02
CA GLY A 117 -23.20 6.41 5.13
C GLY A 117 -23.12 4.89 5.30
N TRP A 118 -22.25 4.25 4.51
CA TRP A 118 -22.04 2.81 4.61
C TRP A 118 -21.38 2.43 5.93
N LEU A 119 -20.37 3.19 6.36
CA LEU A 119 -19.66 2.93 7.61
C LEU A 119 -20.58 3.05 8.84
N LYS A 120 -21.56 3.94 8.78
CA LYS A 120 -22.53 4.14 9.86
C LYS A 120 -23.32 2.85 10.11
N THR A 121 -23.61 2.08 9.07
CA THR A 121 -24.33 0.80 9.17
C THR A 121 -23.40 -0.40 9.28
N HIS A 122 -22.08 -0.19 9.18
CA HIS A 122 -21.06 -1.25 9.29
C HIS A 122 -19.92 -0.80 10.21
N PRO A 123 -20.21 -0.51 11.50
CA PRO A 123 -19.22 0.13 12.38
C PRO A 123 -17.99 -0.72 12.70
N ASN A 124 -18.07 -2.03 12.47
CA ASN A 124 -16.97 -2.96 12.76
C ASN A 124 -16.17 -3.34 11.50
N ALA A 125 -16.49 -2.74 10.35
CA ALA A 125 -15.79 -3.05 9.12
C ALA A 125 -14.34 -2.55 9.17
N LYS A 126 -13.42 -3.39 8.74
CA LYS A 126 -11.99 -3.06 8.68
C LYS A 126 -11.60 -2.68 7.27
N ALA A 127 -10.74 -1.69 7.13
CA ALA A 127 -10.21 -1.26 5.85
C ALA A 127 -8.89 -1.94 5.54
N SER A 128 -8.71 -2.32 4.28
CA SER A 128 -7.41 -2.61 3.70
C SER A 128 -7.07 -1.52 2.69
N MET A 129 -5.79 -1.24 2.51
CA MET A 129 -5.33 -0.17 1.64
C MET A 129 -4.26 -0.69 0.70
N THR A 130 -4.40 -0.36 -0.57
CA THR A 130 -3.42 -0.71 -1.61
C THR A 130 -3.16 0.51 -2.48
N LEU A 131 -1.89 0.86 -2.64
CA LEU A 131 -1.44 1.87 -3.59
C LEU A 131 -0.95 1.16 -4.85
N GLY A 132 -1.44 1.57 -6.00
CA GLY A 132 -1.02 1.02 -7.27
C GLY A 132 -1.28 1.97 -8.42
N ASN A 133 -0.73 1.64 -9.58
CA ASN A 133 -0.90 2.40 -10.80
C ASN A 133 -1.43 1.49 -11.90
N SER A 134 -2.36 1.99 -12.68
CA SER A 134 -2.98 1.22 -13.75
C SER A 134 -3.42 2.15 -14.88
N SER A 135 -3.90 1.55 -15.98
CA SER A 135 -4.47 2.31 -17.09
C SER A 135 -5.84 2.94 -16.79
N ARG A 136 -6.46 2.59 -15.65
CA ARG A 136 -7.77 3.13 -15.25
C ARG A 136 -7.74 4.60 -14.85
N PHE A 137 -6.60 5.05 -14.32
CA PHE A 137 -6.44 6.40 -13.80
C PHE A 137 -5.14 6.99 -14.34
N PRO A 138 -5.01 8.32 -14.41
CA PRO A 138 -3.81 8.97 -14.97
C PRO A 138 -2.53 8.78 -14.14
N GLY A 139 -2.65 8.41 -12.87
CA GLY A 139 -1.52 8.18 -11.98
C GLY A 139 -1.87 7.22 -10.87
N PRO A 140 -0.95 7.00 -9.91
CA PRO A 140 -1.20 6.10 -8.80
C PRO A 140 -2.41 6.51 -7.97
N VAL A 141 -3.16 5.52 -7.51
CA VAL A 141 -4.31 5.73 -6.64
C VAL A 141 -4.23 4.81 -5.42
N TRP A 142 -4.77 5.30 -4.32
CA TRP A 142 -5.08 4.50 -3.15
C TRP A 142 -6.41 3.80 -3.37
N TYR A 143 -6.40 2.48 -3.25
CA TYR A 143 -7.58 1.64 -3.25
C TYR A 143 -7.89 1.27 -1.79
N ILE A 144 -8.98 1.78 -1.27
CA ILE A 144 -9.40 1.53 0.11
C ILE A 144 -10.64 0.67 0.08
N MET A 145 -10.58 -0.50 0.72
CA MET A 145 -11.69 -1.44 0.76
C MET A 145 -12.04 -1.78 2.21
N TRP A 146 -13.30 -1.57 2.55
CA TRP A 146 -13.89 -2.05 3.79
C TRP A 146 -14.69 -3.31 3.50
N GLY A 147 -14.53 -4.33 4.35
CA GLY A 147 -15.20 -5.60 4.15
C GLY A 147 -14.59 -6.41 3.02
N THR A 148 -15.43 -6.98 2.17
CA THR A 148 -15.00 -7.80 1.04
C THR A 148 -15.41 -7.16 -0.28
N SER A 149 -14.84 -7.66 -1.39
CA SER A 149 -15.20 -7.15 -2.73
C SER A 149 -16.68 -7.36 -3.08
N LYS A 150 -17.34 -8.35 -2.49
CA LYS A 150 -18.77 -8.62 -2.69
C LYS A 150 -19.67 -7.84 -1.73
N ASN A 151 -19.28 -7.79 -0.46
CA ASN A 151 -20.09 -7.24 0.62
C ASN A 151 -19.35 -6.11 1.35
N GLY A 152 -18.70 -5.27 0.59
CA GLY A 152 -17.91 -4.19 1.13
C GLY A 152 -18.13 -2.88 0.41
N TYR A 153 -17.36 -1.90 0.79
CA TYR A 153 -17.33 -0.58 0.16
C TYR A 153 -15.92 -0.30 -0.32
N VAL A 154 -15.79 0.22 -1.53
CA VAL A 154 -14.51 0.56 -2.13
C VAL A 154 -14.49 2.03 -2.49
N ALA A 155 -13.38 2.71 -2.17
CA ALA A 155 -13.11 4.07 -2.62
C ALA A 155 -11.72 4.15 -3.23
N TYR A 156 -11.56 5.03 -4.20
CA TYR A 156 -10.28 5.33 -4.83
C TYR A 156 -9.90 6.76 -4.50
N VAL A 157 -8.65 6.97 -4.09
CA VAL A 157 -8.13 8.31 -3.78
C VAL A 157 -6.87 8.54 -4.59
N ASP A 158 -6.83 9.64 -5.32
CA ASP A 158 -5.66 10.03 -6.11
C ASP A 158 -4.47 10.24 -5.18
N ALA A 159 -3.36 9.56 -5.44
CA ALA A 159 -2.19 9.59 -4.57
C ALA A 159 -1.37 10.88 -4.70
N ALA A 160 -1.64 11.70 -5.70
CA ALA A 160 -1.00 13.00 -5.87
C ALA A 160 -1.82 14.15 -5.28
N THR A 161 -3.16 14.09 -5.38
CA THR A 161 -4.04 15.19 -4.98
C THR A 161 -4.80 14.95 -3.68
N GLY A 162 -4.98 13.69 -3.27
CA GLY A 162 -5.81 13.34 -2.12
C GLY A 162 -7.31 13.38 -2.37
N LYS A 163 -7.71 13.58 -3.62
CA LYS A 163 -9.12 13.63 -3.99
C LYS A 163 -9.67 12.24 -4.28
N VAL A 164 -10.90 11.99 -3.86
CA VAL A 164 -11.63 10.78 -4.24
C VAL A 164 -11.86 10.83 -5.75
N VAL A 165 -11.55 9.73 -6.43
CA VAL A 165 -11.74 9.61 -7.87
C VAL A 165 -12.68 8.46 -8.20
N THR A 166 -13.33 8.55 -9.35
CA THR A 166 -14.21 7.50 -9.86
C THR A 166 -13.75 7.12 -11.25
N LYS A 167 -14.15 5.95 -11.66
CA LYS A 167 -13.83 5.50 -13.01
C LYS A 167 -14.42 6.41 -14.08
#